data_d7423bfa7abe02c191561cb094c81ef8
#
_entry.id   d7423bfa7abe02c191561cb094c81ef8
#
_cell.length_a   1.000
_cell.length_b   1.000
_cell.length_c   1.000
_cell.angle_alpha   90.00
_cell.angle_beta   90.00
_cell.angle_gamma   90.00
#
_symmetry.space_group_name_H-M   'P 1'
#
loop_
_entity.id
_entity.type
_entity.pdbx_description
1 polymer ?
#
loop_
_entity_poly.entity_id
_entity_poly.type
_entity_poly.pdbx_seq_one_letter_code
_entity_poly.pdbx_strand_id
1 'polypeptide(L)'
;MITNVERYIEVYSNETDELLYSYKITIPDHLVIEIVSPDEDDELALFSYILTQEKVIALGGKHIIDEYHNKDVGYYVACYQA
;
A
#
# COMPACT_ATOMS: atom_id res chain seq x y z
N MET A 1 12.48 -12.84 -14.74
CA MET A 1 11.68 -11.61 -14.95
C MET A 1 10.38 -11.73 -14.16
N ILE A 2 10.07 -10.69 -13.42
CA ILE A 2 8.81 -10.64 -12.68
C ILE A 2 7.73 -10.19 -13.64
N THR A 3 6.74 -11.02 -13.86
CA THR A 3 5.69 -10.74 -14.82
C THR A 3 4.35 -10.47 -14.15
N ASN A 4 4.11 -11.08 -12.99
CA ASN A 4 2.83 -10.95 -12.30
C ASN A 4 3.07 -10.68 -10.83
N VAL A 5 2.68 -9.50 -10.39
CA VAL A 5 2.70 -9.14 -8.99
C VAL A 5 1.35 -8.59 -8.60
N GLU A 6 0.99 -8.78 -7.34
CA GLU A 6 -0.21 -8.19 -6.76
C GLU A 6 0.23 -7.21 -5.68
N ARG A 7 -0.35 -6.03 -5.70
CA ARG A 7 -0.04 -4.99 -4.72
C ARG A 7 -1.27 -4.67 -3.92
N TYR A 8 -1.05 -4.53 -2.61
CA TYR A 8 -2.13 -4.30 -1.66
C TYR A 8 -1.81 -3.11 -0.78
N ILE A 9 -2.86 -2.39 -0.37
CA ILE A 9 -2.78 -1.50 0.77
C ILE A 9 -3.12 -2.35 1.98
N GLU A 10 -2.24 -2.35 2.98
CA GLU A 10 -2.45 -3.09 4.21
C GLU A 10 -2.55 -2.12 5.37
N VAL A 11 -3.54 -2.33 6.23
CA VAL A 11 -3.77 -1.52 7.42
C VAL A 11 -3.46 -2.36 8.64
N TYR A 12 -2.52 -1.88 9.44
CA TYR A 12 -2.11 -2.60 10.66
C TYR A 12 -2.40 -1.78 11.90
N SER A 13 -2.80 -2.45 12.98
CA SER A 13 -2.93 -1.81 14.29
C SER A 13 -1.54 -1.45 14.81
N ASN A 14 -1.34 -0.20 15.24
CA ASN A 14 -0.09 0.19 15.89
C ASN A 14 0.03 -0.38 17.30
N GLU A 15 -1.08 -0.80 17.92
CA GLU A 15 -1.08 -1.37 19.27
C GLU A 15 -0.71 -2.85 19.27
N THR A 16 -1.24 -3.62 18.32
CA THR A 16 -1.13 -5.08 18.32
C THR A 16 -0.34 -5.64 17.15
N ASP A 17 0.00 -4.82 16.17
CA ASP A 17 0.64 -5.22 14.91
C ASP A 17 -0.21 -6.19 14.07
N GLU A 18 -1.51 -6.30 14.38
CA GLU A 18 -2.40 -7.14 13.60
C GLU A 18 -2.79 -6.47 12.30
N LEU A 19 -2.90 -7.26 11.24
CA LEU A 19 -3.46 -6.82 9.97
C LEU A 19 -4.97 -6.67 10.13
N LEU A 20 -5.46 -5.45 9.96
CA LEU A 20 -6.89 -5.13 10.13
C LEU A 20 -7.65 -5.15 8.81
N TYR A 21 -6.98 -4.83 7.71
CA TYR A 21 -7.63 -4.73 6.42
C TYR A 21 -6.59 -4.82 5.31
N SER A 22 -7.00 -5.40 4.21
CA SER A 22 -6.16 -5.55 3.03
C SER A 22 -6.99 -5.22 1.79
N TYR A 23 -6.47 -4.40 0.90
CA TYR A 23 -7.17 -3.96 -0.30
C TYR A 23 -6.26 -4.11 -1.52
N LYS A 24 -6.70 -4.89 -2.49
CA LYS A 24 -5.94 -5.07 -3.72
C LYS A 24 -5.98 -3.81 -4.57
N ILE A 25 -4.81 -3.28 -4.88
CA ILE A 25 -4.67 -2.08 -5.71
C ILE A 25 -4.96 -2.46 -7.16
N THR A 26 -5.84 -1.71 -7.82
CA THR A 26 -6.30 -2.01 -9.17
C THR A 26 -5.81 -1.03 -10.24
N ILE A 27 -5.16 0.06 -9.84
CA ILE A 27 -4.61 1.01 -10.82
C ILE A 27 -3.36 0.41 -11.47
N PRO A 28 -2.96 0.92 -12.66
CA PRO A 28 -1.79 0.39 -13.36
C PRO A 28 -0.49 0.48 -12.55
N ASP A 29 0.39 -0.49 -12.75
CA ASP A 29 1.65 -0.60 -12.01
C ASP A 29 2.50 0.66 -12.07
N HIS A 30 2.60 1.30 -13.23
CA HIS A 30 3.42 2.51 -13.37
C HIS A 30 2.92 3.65 -12.49
N LEU A 31 1.61 3.73 -12.25
CA LEU A 31 1.04 4.73 -11.35
C LEU A 31 1.33 4.39 -9.90
N VAL A 32 1.26 3.10 -9.55
CA VAL A 32 1.61 2.66 -8.19
C VAL A 32 3.06 3.03 -7.87
N ILE A 33 3.96 2.73 -8.78
CA ILE A 33 5.40 3.01 -8.61
C ILE A 33 5.61 4.52 -8.44
N GLU A 34 4.96 5.33 -9.26
CA GLU A 34 5.07 6.78 -9.18
C GLU A 34 4.58 7.32 -7.85
N ILE A 35 3.42 6.83 -7.38
CA ILE A 35 2.83 7.28 -6.12
C ILE A 35 3.67 6.85 -4.92
N VAL A 36 4.12 5.60 -4.91
CA VAL A 36 4.92 5.04 -3.81
C VAL A 36 6.29 5.70 -3.72
N SER A 37 6.89 6.04 -4.86
CA SER A 37 8.23 6.62 -4.94
C SER A 37 9.25 5.72 -4.23
N PRO A 38 9.48 4.49 -4.72
CA PRO A 38 10.36 3.55 -4.04
C PRO A 38 11.82 3.97 -4.03
N ASP A 39 12.62 3.30 -3.22
CA ASP A 39 14.05 3.52 -3.15
C ASP A 39 14.72 3.21 -4.50
N GLU A 40 15.90 3.79 -4.73
CA GLU A 40 16.63 3.62 -5.99
C GLU A 40 16.93 2.17 -6.33
N ASP A 41 17.17 1.35 -5.34
CA ASP A 41 17.47 -0.08 -5.52
C ASP A 41 16.21 -0.95 -5.62
N ASP A 42 15.04 -0.35 -5.62
CA ASP A 42 13.76 -1.05 -5.76
C ASP A 42 12.87 -0.35 -6.78
N GLU A 43 13.35 -0.26 -8.01
CA GLU A 43 12.69 0.49 -9.09
C GLU A 43 11.24 0.08 -9.34
N LEU A 44 10.92 -1.19 -9.08
CA LEU A 44 9.58 -1.71 -9.33
C LEU A 44 8.67 -1.69 -8.09
N ALA A 45 9.14 -1.07 -6.99
CA ALA A 45 8.39 -1.00 -5.74
C ALA A 45 7.93 -2.37 -5.27
N LEU A 46 8.85 -3.32 -5.18
CA LEU A 46 8.55 -4.69 -4.77
C LEU A 46 8.62 -4.88 -3.26
N PHE A 47 9.24 -3.96 -2.55
CA PHE A 47 9.33 -4.00 -1.09
C PHE A 47 8.09 -3.35 -0.48
N SER A 48 7.94 -3.50 0.83
CA SER A 48 6.88 -2.82 1.57
C SER A 48 7.32 -1.41 1.94
N TYR A 49 6.39 -0.47 1.82
CA TYR A 49 6.64 0.94 2.16
C TYR A 49 5.50 1.47 3.02
N ILE A 50 5.85 2.36 3.95
CA ILE A 50 4.86 3.09 4.73
C ILE A 50 4.18 4.11 3.82
N LEU A 51 2.86 4.20 3.92
CA LEU A 51 2.07 5.13 3.12
C LEU A 51 1.50 6.23 3.99
N THR A 52 1.51 7.45 3.47
CA THR A 52 0.74 8.55 4.04
C THR A 52 -0.73 8.39 3.64
N GLN A 53 -1.63 9.09 4.33
CA GLN A 53 -3.04 9.07 3.95
C GLN A 53 -3.24 9.54 2.51
N GLU A 54 -2.49 10.56 2.09
CA GLU A 54 -2.56 11.07 0.72
C GLU A 54 -2.20 10.00 -0.30
N LYS A 55 -1.16 9.22 -0.04
CA LYS A 55 -0.76 8.13 -0.92
C LYS A 55 -1.81 7.02 -0.96
N VAL A 56 -2.41 6.70 0.17
CA VAL A 56 -3.50 5.72 0.23
C VAL A 56 -4.66 6.16 -0.67
N ILE A 57 -5.06 7.42 -0.58
CA ILE A 57 -6.12 7.97 -1.41
C ILE A 57 -5.75 7.91 -2.89
N ALA A 58 -4.52 8.32 -3.23
CA ALA A 58 -4.03 8.29 -4.61
C ALA A 58 -4.03 6.88 -5.19
N LEU A 59 -3.81 5.87 -4.35
CA LEU A 59 -3.82 4.45 -4.76
C LEU A 59 -5.23 3.87 -4.85
N GLY A 60 -6.26 4.67 -4.62
CA GLY A 60 -7.65 4.22 -4.70
C GLY A 60 -8.25 3.83 -3.36
N GLY A 61 -7.59 4.17 -2.26
CA GLY A 61 -7.98 3.77 -0.92
C GLY A 61 -8.72 4.80 -0.09
N LYS A 62 -9.43 5.75 -0.71
CA LYS A 62 -10.17 6.76 0.03
C LYS A 62 -11.12 6.13 1.07
N HIS A 63 -11.79 5.05 0.71
CA HIS A 63 -12.70 4.34 1.61
C HIS A 63 -11.97 3.80 2.85
N ILE A 64 -10.68 3.48 2.72
CA ILE A 64 -9.86 3.01 3.84
C ILE A 64 -9.62 4.17 4.80
N ILE A 65 -9.28 5.34 4.28
CA ILE A 65 -9.07 6.53 5.11
C ILE A 65 -10.37 6.92 5.82
N ASP A 66 -11.50 6.86 5.13
CA ASP A 66 -12.80 7.18 5.72
C ASP A 66 -13.10 6.25 6.91
N GLU A 67 -12.67 4.99 6.85
CA GLU A 67 -12.88 4.01 7.91
C GLU A 67 -11.88 4.13 9.06
N TYR A 68 -10.61 4.37 8.76
CA TYR A 68 -9.52 4.21 9.72
C TYR A 68 -8.83 5.51 10.17
N HIS A 69 -9.18 6.67 9.59
CA HIS A 69 -8.44 7.92 9.83
C HIS A 69 -8.39 8.36 11.29
N ASN A 70 -9.36 7.93 12.10
CA ASN A 70 -9.43 8.28 13.52
C ASN A 70 -8.98 7.14 14.44
N LYS A 71 -8.35 6.11 13.87
CA LYS A 71 -7.85 4.96 14.61
C LYS A 71 -6.32 4.96 14.61
N ASP A 72 -5.73 4.31 15.59
CA ASP A 72 -4.28 4.20 15.72
C ASP A 72 -3.77 3.08 14.82
N VAL A 73 -3.58 3.38 13.55
CA VAL A 73 -3.19 2.41 12.53
C VAL A 73 -2.08 2.98 11.65
N GLY A 74 -1.35 2.07 11.02
CA GLY A 74 -0.39 2.40 9.97
C GLY A 74 -0.87 1.84 8.64
N TYR A 75 -0.53 2.54 7.56
CA TYR A 75 -0.85 2.13 6.19
C TYR A 75 0.43 1.76 5.47
N TYR A 76 0.38 0.64 4.75
CA TYR A 76 1.55 0.11 4.03
C TYR A 76 1.13 -0.37 2.66
N VAL A 77 2.04 -0.27 1.71
CA VAL A 77 1.89 -1.00 0.45
C VAL A 77 2.71 -2.27 0.56
N ALA A 78 2.13 -3.39 0.13
CA ALA A 78 2.82 -4.67 0.08
C ALA A 78 2.67 -5.26 -1.32
N CYS A 79 3.69 -5.98 -1.75
CA CYS A 79 3.75 -6.60 -3.07
C CYS A 79 3.96 -8.10 -2.90
N TYR A 80 3.10 -8.88 -3.53
CA TYR A 80 3.16 -10.33 -3.48
C TYR A 80 3.27 -10.88 -4.90
N GLN A 81 3.98 -11.96 -5.04
CA GLN A 81 4.05 -12.67 -6.31
C GLN A 81 2.72 -13.40 -6.54
N ALA A 82 2.15 -13.15 -7.70
CA ALA A 82 0.88 -13.79 -8.07
C ALA A 82 1.09 -15.25 -8.49
#